data_6434982066b11a94b630b91a6ac2bd6f
#
_entry.id   6434982066b11a94b630b91a6ac2bd6f
#
_cell.length_a   1.000
_cell.length_b   1.000
_cell.length_c   1.000
_cell.angle_alpha   90.00
_cell.angle_beta   90.00
_cell.angle_gamma   90.00
#
_symmetry.space_group_name_H-M   'P 1'
#
loop_
_entity.id
_entity.type
_entity.pdbx_description
1 polymer ?
#
loop_
_entity_poly.entity_id
_entity_poly.type
_entity_poly.pdbx_seq_one_letter_code
_entity_poly.pdbx_strand_id
1 'polypeptide(L)'
;GHGFGDVLSTQEAIKTMNEQLSLVRANNGGKPVFIDQLLYMDATEGFEQNARLAESHRGAFLTGIPDTLRAHTNGYAVWTYRNYTNNPVYNHQFALGTRGWNVTNGSVMERNGSSQLLLQSGGSLAQKVGHRIGGRTTHDGHVRFTADSDEPAVLTVKLGSMSQTVEVNGPKQYDLNLGRKGFYEVSFETDGDVYLDNIHVYNFVQDGQLRDIDGNELSCMGAMRTLNASMN
;
A
#
# COMPACT_ATOMS: atom_id res chain seq x y z
N GLY A 1 -3.28 -0.93 -33.41
CA GLY A 1 -3.41 -0.46 -32.03
C GLY A 1 -4.10 -1.55 -31.20
N HIS A 2 -3.67 -1.73 -29.98
CA HIS A 2 -4.31 -2.66 -29.04
C HIS A 2 -5.65 -2.08 -28.57
N GLY A 3 -6.67 -2.92 -28.46
CA GLY A 3 -7.98 -2.57 -27.94
C GLY A 3 -7.96 -2.35 -26.42
N PHE A 4 -9.01 -1.74 -25.91
CA PHE A 4 -9.20 -1.62 -24.48
C PHE A 4 -9.35 -3.00 -23.83
N GLY A 5 -8.62 -3.23 -22.77
CA GLY A 5 -8.65 -4.48 -22.01
C GLY A 5 -7.84 -5.64 -22.60
N ASP A 6 -7.14 -5.44 -23.71
CA ASP A 6 -6.28 -6.46 -24.29
C ASP A 6 -5.17 -6.89 -23.33
N VAL A 7 -4.95 -8.19 -23.22
CA VAL A 7 -3.80 -8.74 -22.51
C VAL A 7 -2.64 -8.89 -23.48
N LEU A 8 -1.57 -8.13 -23.24
CA LEU A 8 -0.39 -8.12 -24.09
C LEU A 8 0.52 -9.31 -23.76
N SER A 9 1.11 -9.90 -24.79
CA SER A 9 2.31 -10.71 -24.62
C SER A 9 3.50 -9.81 -24.24
N THR A 10 4.54 -10.41 -23.67
CA THR A 10 5.79 -9.68 -23.35
C THR A 10 6.35 -8.94 -24.56
N GLN A 11 6.35 -9.59 -25.72
CA GLN A 11 6.90 -9.02 -26.97
C GLN A 11 6.08 -7.82 -27.47
N GLU A 12 4.75 -7.93 -27.42
CA GLU A 12 3.86 -6.82 -27.79
C GLU A 12 4.02 -5.64 -26.85
N ALA A 13 4.15 -5.88 -25.55
CA ALA A 13 4.37 -4.86 -24.56
C ALA A 13 5.69 -4.10 -24.82
N ILE A 14 6.79 -4.82 -25.05
CA ILE A 14 8.10 -4.24 -25.37
C ILE A 14 8.04 -3.44 -26.68
N LYS A 15 7.43 -4.00 -27.72
CA LYS A 15 7.25 -3.33 -29.02
C LYS A 15 6.46 -2.04 -28.86
N THR A 16 5.32 -2.09 -28.16
CA THR A 16 4.48 -0.90 -27.91
C THR A 16 5.23 0.18 -27.17
N MET A 17 5.98 -0.18 -26.11
CA MET A 17 6.81 0.75 -25.36
C MET A 17 7.88 1.39 -26.25
N ASN A 18 8.56 0.60 -27.07
CA ASN A 18 9.58 1.10 -27.98
C ASN A 18 9.01 2.08 -29.01
N GLU A 19 7.86 1.78 -29.61
CA GLU A 19 7.17 2.66 -30.56
C GLU A 19 6.75 3.99 -29.89
N GLN A 20 6.17 3.94 -28.71
CA GLN A 20 5.74 5.14 -27.98
C GLN A 20 6.93 6.03 -27.59
N LEU A 21 8.00 5.44 -27.04
CA LEU A 21 9.19 6.19 -26.66
C LEU A 21 9.92 6.77 -27.88
N SER A 22 9.92 6.06 -29.02
CA SER A 22 10.44 6.57 -30.28
C SER A 22 9.69 7.84 -30.72
N LEU A 23 8.36 7.83 -30.64
CA LEU A 23 7.54 9.01 -30.94
C LEU A 23 7.83 10.17 -29.98
N VAL A 24 7.97 9.90 -28.69
CA VAL A 24 8.35 10.93 -27.71
C VAL A 24 9.71 11.54 -28.08
N ARG A 25 10.71 10.73 -28.37
CA ARG A 25 12.05 11.21 -28.76
C ARG A 25 12.03 12.04 -30.05
N ALA A 26 11.26 11.61 -31.03
CA ALA A 26 11.13 12.34 -32.30
C ALA A 26 10.49 13.74 -32.14
N ASN A 27 9.64 13.92 -31.14
CA ASN A 27 8.84 15.13 -30.96
C ASN A 27 9.27 16.01 -29.77
N ASN A 28 10.26 15.60 -28.96
CA ASN A 28 10.65 16.34 -27.75
C ASN A 28 11.70 17.45 -27.96
N GLY A 29 12.12 17.70 -29.19
CA GLY A 29 13.12 18.73 -29.51
C GLY A 29 14.51 18.42 -28.93
N GLY A 30 14.88 17.17 -28.78
CA GLY A 30 16.20 16.74 -28.27
C GLY A 30 16.34 16.81 -26.73
N LYS A 31 15.25 17.08 -25.99
CA LYS A 31 15.29 17.14 -24.52
C LYS A 31 15.47 15.76 -23.89
N PRO A 32 16.06 15.67 -22.68
CA PRO A 32 16.11 14.42 -21.93
C PRO A 32 14.72 13.84 -21.69
N VAL A 33 14.61 12.51 -21.75
CA VAL A 33 13.36 11.77 -21.43
C VAL A 33 13.57 10.95 -20.17
N PHE A 34 12.73 11.16 -19.17
CA PHE A 34 12.71 10.39 -17.96
C PHE A 34 11.31 9.76 -17.77
N ILE A 35 11.27 8.45 -17.47
CA ILE A 35 10.03 7.76 -17.15
C ILE A 35 9.87 7.82 -15.64
N ASP A 36 8.89 8.58 -15.15
CA ASP A 36 8.62 8.74 -13.71
C ASP A 36 7.77 7.62 -13.12
N GLN A 37 7.01 6.91 -13.97
CA GLN A 37 6.16 5.80 -13.55
C GLN A 37 6.21 4.65 -14.56
N LEU A 38 7.21 3.79 -14.42
CA LEU A 38 7.27 2.54 -15.18
C LEU A 38 6.39 1.49 -14.49
N LEU A 39 5.17 1.33 -14.99
CA LEU A 39 4.16 0.41 -14.48
C LEU A 39 3.44 -0.27 -15.62
N TYR A 40 3.25 -1.58 -15.51
CA TYR A 40 2.24 -2.30 -16.28
C TYR A 40 1.10 -2.71 -15.38
N MET A 41 -0.08 -2.18 -15.68
CA MET A 41 -1.31 -2.53 -14.97
C MET A 41 -1.81 -3.87 -15.48
N ASP A 42 -2.23 -4.74 -14.57
CA ASP A 42 -3.03 -5.91 -14.87
C ASP A 42 -4.50 -5.62 -14.58
N ALA A 43 -5.18 -6.41 -13.79
CA ALA A 43 -6.59 -6.25 -13.46
C ALA A 43 -6.86 -5.20 -12.36
N THR A 44 -6.08 -4.11 -12.30
CA THR A 44 -6.31 -3.05 -11.30
C THR A 44 -7.67 -2.40 -11.51
N GLU A 45 -8.50 -2.40 -10.48
CA GLU A 45 -9.85 -1.83 -10.53
C GLU A 45 -9.84 -0.35 -10.93
N GLY A 46 -10.71 0.01 -11.86
CA GLY A 46 -10.80 1.35 -12.44
C GLY A 46 -9.90 1.58 -13.65
N PHE A 47 -9.09 0.58 -14.02
CA PHE A 47 -8.19 0.61 -15.18
C PHE A 47 -8.39 -0.59 -16.12
N GLU A 48 -9.52 -1.27 -16.02
CA GLU A 48 -9.86 -2.49 -16.78
C GLU A 48 -9.88 -2.24 -18.29
N GLN A 49 -10.03 -0.99 -18.70
CA GLN A 49 -10.05 -0.59 -20.11
C GLN A 49 -8.65 -0.43 -20.71
N ASN A 50 -7.62 -0.33 -19.90
CA ASN A 50 -6.26 -0.21 -20.39
C ASN A 50 -5.73 -1.56 -20.88
N ALA A 51 -4.88 -1.53 -21.91
CA ALA A 51 -4.08 -2.70 -22.27
C ALA A 51 -3.18 -3.07 -21.08
N ARG A 52 -3.11 -4.35 -20.75
CA ARG A 52 -2.47 -4.86 -19.54
C ARG A 52 -1.49 -5.96 -19.85
N LEU A 53 -0.50 -6.12 -18.99
CA LEU A 53 0.43 -7.22 -19.00
C LEU A 53 0.09 -8.18 -17.85
N ALA A 54 -0.08 -9.47 -18.15
CA ALA A 54 -0.31 -10.48 -17.13
C ALA A 54 0.87 -10.51 -16.13
N GLU A 55 0.57 -10.73 -14.84
CA GLU A 55 1.57 -10.76 -13.78
C GLU A 55 2.72 -11.73 -14.09
N SER A 56 2.41 -12.90 -14.66
CA SER A 56 3.40 -13.89 -15.08
C SER A 56 4.39 -13.38 -16.14
N HIS A 57 4.05 -12.33 -16.88
CA HIS A 57 4.88 -11.76 -17.93
C HIS A 57 5.71 -10.54 -17.46
N ARG A 58 5.43 -9.99 -16.27
CA ARG A 58 6.10 -8.77 -15.77
C ARG A 58 7.60 -8.94 -15.65
N GLY A 59 8.04 -10.08 -15.13
CA GLY A 59 9.47 -10.36 -14.99
C GLY A 59 10.20 -10.39 -16.34
N ALA A 60 9.63 -11.09 -17.32
CA ALA A 60 10.18 -11.15 -18.69
C ALA A 60 10.15 -9.79 -19.38
N PHE A 61 9.14 -8.98 -19.15
CA PHE A 61 9.07 -7.60 -19.63
C PHE A 61 10.23 -6.76 -19.08
N LEU A 62 10.41 -6.73 -17.75
CA LEU A 62 11.49 -5.96 -17.12
C LEU A 62 12.88 -6.37 -17.61
N THR A 63 13.11 -7.66 -17.81
CA THR A 63 14.40 -8.14 -18.34
C THR A 63 14.55 -7.92 -19.85
N GLY A 64 13.48 -7.68 -20.57
CA GLY A 64 13.47 -7.45 -22.02
C GLY A 64 13.54 -5.99 -22.47
N ILE A 65 13.39 -5.01 -21.57
CA ILE A 65 13.33 -3.58 -21.93
C ILE A 65 14.65 -2.79 -21.86
N PRO A 66 15.81 -3.32 -21.41
CA PRO A 66 17.02 -2.51 -21.26
C PRO A 66 17.43 -1.75 -22.54
N ASP A 67 17.37 -2.41 -23.70
CA ASP A 67 17.73 -1.79 -24.98
C ASP A 67 16.78 -0.64 -25.34
N THR A 68 15.48 -0.83 -25.12
CA THR A 68 14.47 0.23 -25.32
C THR A 68 14.72 1.43 -24.41
N LEU A 69 15.01 1.18 -23.13
CA LEU A 69 15.33 2.25 -22.18
C LEU A 69 16.59 3.00 -22.58
N ARG A 70 17.68 2.30 -22.90
CA ARG A 70 18.94 2.93 -23.35
C ARG A 70 18.77 3.76 -24.62
N ALA A 71 17.96 3.27 -25.57
CA ALA A 71 17.76 3.96 -26.84
C ALA A 71 16.95 5.26 -26.69
N HIS A 72 16.01 5.31 -25.75
CA HIS A 72 15.00 6.36 -25.75
C HIS A 72 14.94 7.20 -24.48
N THR A 73 15.58 6.79 -23.38
CA THR A 73 15.46 7.47 -22.09
C THR A 73 16.81 7.85 -21.49
N ASN A 74 16.78 8.80 -20.57
CA ASN A 74 17.92 9.19 -19.74
C ASN A 74 17.81 8.63 -18.32
N GLY A 75 16.69 7.97 -18.02
CA GLY A 75 16.44 7.35 -16.72
C GLY A 75 14.99 6.93 -16.57
N TYR A 76 14.73 6.16 -15.52
CA TYR A 76 13.40 5.67 -15.19
C TYR A 76 13.24 5.48 -13.69
N ALA A 77 11.99 5.52 -13.24
CA ALA A 77 11.56 5.11 -11.90
C ALA A 77 10.39 4.15 -12.02
N VAL A 78 10.37 3.13 -11.18
CA VAL A 78 9.29 2.15 -11.13
C VAL A 78 8.20 2.64 -10.19
N TRP A 79 6.97 2.56 -10.64
CA TRP A 79 5.80 2.69 -9.81
C TRP A 79 5.21 1.31 -9.53
N THR A 80 5.21 0.81 -8.28
CA THR A 80 5.80 1.41 -7.09
C THR A 80 6.66 0.37 -6.37
N TYR A 81 7.58 0.84 -5.51
CA TYR A 81 8.49 -0.04 -4.77
C TYR A 81 7.74 -0.97 -3.81
N ARG A 82 6.69 -0.48 -3.16
CA ARG A 82 5.92 -1.24 -2.16
C ARG A 82 4.43 -0.92 -2.28
N ASN A 83 3.60 -1.91 -2.05
CA ASN A 83 2.17 -1.71 -1.88
C ASN A 83 1.90 -0.69 -0.77
N TYR A 84 0.92 0.16 -0.97
CA TYR A 84 0.55 1.17 0.01
C TYR A 84 -0.96 1.36 0.10
N THR A 85 -1.41 1.87 1.23
CA THR A 85 -2.80 2.25 1.47
C THR A 85 -2.93 3.77 1.51
N ASN A 86 -4.08 4.28 1.11
CA ASN A 86 -4.42 5.68 1.34
C ASN A 86 -4.99 5.80 2.77
N ASN A 87 -4.10 5.87 3.76
CA ASN A 87 -4.47 5.89 5.17
C ASN A 87 -4.95 7.28 5.63
N PRO A 88 -6.25 7.48 5.96
CA PRO A 88 -6.77 8.74 6.45
C PRO A 88 -6.50 8.97 7.95
N VAL A 89 -5.93 8.01 8.66
CA VAL A 89 -5.66 8.11 10.09
C VAL A 89 -4.52 9.09 10.32
N TYR A 90 -4.83 10.19 11.00
CA TYR A 90 -3.83 11.18 11.40
C TYR A 90 -3.01 10.67 12.59
N ASN A 91 -1.70 10.96 12.60
CA ASN A 91 -0.79 10.56 13.68
C ASN A 91 -0.88 9.05 14.02
N HIS A 92 -0.89 8.23 13.00
CA HIS A 92 -1.12 6.77 13.08
C HIS A 92 0.02 6.00 13.78
N GLN A 93 1.18 6.64 13.96
CA GLN A 93 2.37 6.09 14.66
C GLN A 93 2.66 6.81 15.97
N PHE A 94 1.73 7.61 16.46
CA PHE A 94 1.84 8.36 17.72
C PHE A 94 3.09 9.24 17.89
N ALA A 95 3.79 9.57 16.81
CA ALA A 95 4.98 10.43 16.83
C ALA A 95 4.68 11.86 17.36
N LEU A 96 3.42 12.28 17.38
CA LEU A 96 2.94 13.54 17.91
C LEU A 96 2.16 13.35 19.25
N GLY A 97 2.51 12.34 20.01
CA GLY A 97 1.76 11.99 21.23
C GLY A 97 0.33 11.57 20.90
N THR A 98 -0.65 11.97 21.69
CA THR A 98 -2.08 11.65 21.46
C THR A 98 -2.78 12.62 20.52
N ARG A 99 -2.05 13.53 19.86
CA ARG A 99 -2.64 14.56 19.00
C ARG A 99 -3.52 13.95 17.89
N GLY A 100 -4.76 14.43 17.80
CA GLY A 100 -5.74 13.96 16.83
C GLY A 100 -6.53 12.74 17.26
N TRP A 101 -6.23 12.17 18.43
CA TRP A 101 -6.92 11.05 19.03
C TRP A 101 -7.68 11.45 20.29
N ASN A 102 -8.87 10.90 20.48
CA ASN A 102 -9.59 10.92 21.75
C ASN A 102 -9.14 9.69 22.54
N VAL A 103 -8.46 9.91 23.64
CA VAL A 103 -7.88 8.85 24.48
C VAL A 103 -8.48 8.91 25.88
N THR A 104 -8.91 7.77 26.39
CA THR A 104 -9.31 7.59 27.79
C THR A 104 -8.45 6.49 28.39
N ASN A 105 -7.87 6.69 29.54
CA ASN A 105 -7.01 5.77 30.24
C ASN A 105 -5.88 5.20 29.36
N GLY A 106 -5.10 6.12 28.77
CA GLY A 106 -3.96 5.77 27.95
C GLY A 106 -2.96 6.89 27.81
N SER A 107 -1.73 6.56 27.43
CA SER A 107 -0.63 7.49 27.23
C SER A 107 0.36 7.00 26.18
N VAL A 108 1.02 7.92 25.49
CA VAL A 108 2.09 7.55 24.53
C VAL A 108 3.40 7.39 25.27
N MET A 109 4.13 6.36 24.91
CA MET A 109 5.45 6.06 25.46
C MET A 109 6.37 5.46 24.40
N GLU A 110 7.67 5.56 24.63
CA GLU A 110 8.68 4.89 23.81
C GLU A 110 8.78 3.42 24.19
N ARG A 111 8.59 2.52 23.21
CA ARG A 111 8.76 1.08 23.38
C ARG A 111 9.36 0.48 22.10
N ASN A 112 10.39 -0.33 22.23
CA ASN A 112 11.06 -1.00 21.10
C ASN A 112 11.55 -0.02 20.00
N GLY A 113 11.91 1.21 20.36
CA GLY A 113 12.42 2.21 19.42
C GLY A 113 11.35 2.94 18.60
N SER A 114 10.08 2.84 18.99
CA SER A 114 8.97 3.60 18.41
C SER A 114 8.07 4.20 19.49
N SER A 115 7.37 5.29 19.13
CA SER A 115 6.32 5.84 19.97
C SER A 115 5.08 4.94 19.85
N GLN A 116 4.61 4.38 20.95
CA GLN A 116 3.42 3.54 21.00
C GLN A 116 2.40 4.11 21.99
N LEU A 117 1.12 3.89 21.73
CA LEU A 117 0.07 4.22 22.68
C LEU A 117 -0.18 3.03 23.60
N LEU A 118 0.09 3.17 24.89
CA LEU A 118 -0.42 2.27 25.92
C LEU A 118 -1.86 2.64 26.24
N LEU A 119 -2.79 1.73 25.96
CA LEU A 119 -4.13 1.72 26.55
C LEU A 119 -4.10 0.82 27.79
N GLN A 120 -4.44 1.38 28.93
CA GLN A 120 -4.58 0.60 30.17
C GLN A 120 -5.95 -0.08 30.23
N SER A 121 -6.10 -1.04 31.09
CA SER A 121 -7.36 -1.78 31.29
C SER A 121 -8.57 -0.82 31.43
N GLY A 122 -9.62 -1.07 30.64
CA GLY A 122 -10.79 -0.19 30.51
C GLY A 122 -10.54 1.09 29.69
N GLY A 123 -9.36 1.21 29.04
CA GLY A 123 -9.01 2.33 28.20
C GLY A 123 -9.68 2.29 26.83
N SER A 124 -9.76 3.46 26.21
CA SER A 124 -10.27 3.60 24.84
C SER A 124 -9.51 4.63 24.02
N LEU A 125 -9.52 4.43 22.71
CA LEU A 125 -8.92 5.28 21.69
C LEU A 125 -9.90 5.46 20.56
N ALA A 126 -10.08 6.68 20.04
CA ALA A 126 -10.96 6.91 18.89
C ALA A 126 -10.49 8.07 18.01
N GLN A 127 -10.71 7.94 16.69
CA GLN A 127 -10.49 9.01 15.72
C GLN A 127 -11.52 8.97 14.59
N LYS A 128 -12.02 10.15 14.18
CA LYS A 128 -12.85 10.26 12.97
C LYS A 128 -11.99 10.16 11.71
N VAL A 129 -12.29 9.21 10.85
CA VAL A 129 -11.52 8.92 9.63
C VAL A 129 -12.28 9.21 8.32
N GLY A 130 -13.57 9.60 8.41
CA GLY A 130 -14.42 9.82 7.24
C GLY A 130 -14.92 8.51 6.59
N HIS A 131 -15.72 8.64 5.53
CA HIS A 131 -16.41 7.50 4.90
C HIS A 131 -15.90 7.16 3.49
N ARG A 132 -14.97 7.92 2.94
CA ARG A 132 -14.36 7.63 1.64
C ARG A 132 -12.87 7.45 1.81
N ILE A 133 -12.45 6.21 1.73
CA ILE A 133 -11.05 5.84 1.79
C ILE A 133 -10.66 5.37 0.40
N GLY A 134 -9.72 6.07 -0.24
CA GLY A 134 -9.27 5.76 -1.59
C GLY A 134 -10.32 5.91 -2.69
N GLY A 135 -11.48 6.51 -2.41
CA GLY A 135 -12.56 6.71 -3.38
C GLY A 135 -13.36 5.45 -3.73
N ARG A 136 -13.09 4.32 -3.11
CA ARG A 136 -13.70 3.02 -3.43
C ARG A 136 -14.74 2.64 -2.38
N THR A 137 -16.01 2.90 -2.71
CA THR A 137 -17.15 2.62 -1.81
C THR A 137 -17.66 1.19 -1.87
N THR A 138 -17.16 0.38 -2.81
CA THR A 138 -17.59 -1.00 -3.05
C THR A 138 -16.79 -2.04 -2.28
N HIS A 139 -15.64 -1.66 -1.71
CA HIS A 139 -14.75 -2.55 -0.97
C HIS A 139 -15.03 -2.52 0.53
N ASP A 140 -14.72 -3.64 1.17
CA ASP A 140 -14.77 -3.76 2.62
C ASP A 140 -13.73 -2.85 3.28
N GLY A 141 -14.08 -2.31 4.43
CA GLY A 141 -13.16 -1.54 5.26
C GLY A 141 -12.29 -2.44 6.12
N HIS A 142 -11.01 -2.12 6.17
CA HIS A 142 -10.01 -2.81 6.97
C HIS A 142 -9.42 -1.88 8.02
N VAL A 143 -9.12 -2.44 9.18
CA VAL A 143 -8.30 -1.80 10.21
C VAL A 143 -7.05 -2.66 10.42
N ARG A 144 -5.89 -2.10 10.03
CA ARG A 144 -4.59 -2.73 10.21
C ARG A 144 -3.81 -1.98 11.27
N PHE A 145 -3.20 -2.70 12.20
CA PHE A 145 -2.44 -2.12 13.31
C PHE A 145 -1.47 -3.13 13.88
N THR A 146 -0.47 -2.64 14.63
CA THR A 146 0.33 -3.49 15.50
C THR A 146 -0.18 -3.36 16.93
N ALA A 147 -0.27 -4.47 17.63
CA ALA A 147 -0.58 -4.52 19.05
C ALA A 147 0.40 -5.43 19.77
N ASP A 148 0.69 -5.10 21.04
CA ASP A 148 1.51 -5.85 21.94
C ASP A 148 0.93 -5.79 23.35
N SER A 149 1.15 -6.81 24.16
CA SER A 149 0.75 -6.84 25.57
C SER A 149 1.71 -7.74 26.36
N ASP A 150 1.99 -7.33 27.58
CA ASP A 150 2.84 -8.12 28.49
C ASP A 150 2.07 -9.28 29.13
N GLU A 151 0.72 -9.12 29.26
CA GLU A 151 -0.22 -10.14 29.72
C GLU A 151 -1.37 -10.27 28.72
N PRO A 152 -2.02 -11.43 28.58
CA PRO A 152 -3.13 -11.60 27.66
C PRO A 152 -4.26 -10.58 27.91
N ALA A 153 -4.71 -9.91 26.86
CA ALA A 153 -5.77 -8.91 26.89
C ALA A 153 -6.72 -9.08 25.70
N VAL A 154 -7.95 -8.63 25.84
CA VAL A 154 -8.94 -8.59 24.74
C VAL A 154 -9.06 -7.15 24.23
N LEU A 155 -8.81 -6.97 22.95
CA LEU A 155 -8.94 -5.70 22.26
C LEU A 155 -10.17 -5.74 21.35
N THR A 156 -11.11 -4.83 21.57
CA THR A 156 -12.27 -4.60 20.68
C THR A 156 -11.93 -3.49 19.71
N VAL A 157 -12.01 -3.78 18.42
CA VAL A 157 -11.74 -2.84 17.33
C VAL A 157 -13.04 -2.55 16.58
N LYS A 158 -13.34 -1.27 16.39
CA LYS A 158 -14.56 -0.82 15.70
C LYS A 158 -14.21 0.07 14.51
N LEU A 159 -15.00 -0.07 13.44
CA LEU A 159 -14.99 0.83 12.30
C LEU A 159 -16.43 1.21 11.96
N GLY A 160 -16.82 2.42 12.33
CA GLY A 160 -18.22 2.84 12.30
C GLY A 160 -19.10 1.95 13.18
N SER A 161 -20.08 1.26 12.59
CA SER A 161 -21.00 0.36 13.31
C SER A 161 -20.53 -1.09 13.40
N MET A 162 -19.39 -1.43 12.76
CA MET A 162 -18.85 -2.79 12.77
C MET A 162 -17.80 -2.96 13.85
N SER A 163 -17.72 -4.15 14.44
CA SER A 163 -16.73 -4.45 15.48
C SER A 163 -16.24 -5.88 15.39
N GLN A 164 -15.00 -6.08 15.80
CA GLN A 164 -14.39 -7.39 16.07
C GLN A 164 -13.55 -7.32 17.33
N THR A 165 -13.41 -8.45 17.99
CA THR A 165 -12.50 -8.63 19.12
C THR A 165 -11.33 -9.50 18.72
N VAL A 166 -10.14 -9.18 19.25
CA VAL A 166 -8.94 -9.99 19.10
C VAL A 166 -8.27 -10.19 20.46
N GLU A 167 -7.67 -11.34 20.66
CA GLU A 167 -6.76 -11.57 21.77
C GLU A 167 -5.38 -11.02 21.43
N VAL A 168 -4.82 -10.21 22.30
CA VAL A 168 -3.46 -9.70 22.23
C VAL A 168 -2.65 -10.42 23.31
N ASN A 169 -1.57 -11.09 22.86
CA ASN A 169 -0.64 -11.81 23.74
C ASN A 169 0.74 -11.76 23.07
N GLY A 170 1.52 -10.74 23.41
CA GLY A 170 2.76 -10.40 22.74
C GLY A 170 2.60 -9.64 21.42
N PRO A 171 3.72 -9.24 20.79
CA PRO A 171 3.73 -8.36 19.62
C PRO A 171 3.18 -9.06 18.37
N LYS A 172 2.18 -8.45 17.73
CA LYS A 172 1.57 -8.96 16.51
C LYS A 172 0.97 -7.85 15.67
N GLN A 173 0.98 -8.06 14.35
CA GLN A 173 0.24 -7.25 13.40
C GLN A 173 -1.11 -7.90 13.10
N TYR A 174 -2.14 -7.08 13.12
CA TYR A 174 -3.52 -7.45 12.80
C TYR A 174 -3.97 -6.72 11.54
N ASP A 175 -4.84 -7.35 10.77
CA ASP A 175 -5.55 -6.75 9.64
C ASP A 175 -6.98 -7.30 9.66
N LEU A 176 -7.93 -6.49 10.12
CA LEU A 176 -9.30 -6.89 10.37
C LEU A 176 -10.20 -6.36 9.27
N ASN A 177 -10.89 -7.26 8.56
CA ASN A 177 -11.97 -6.89 7.65
C ASN A 177 -13.24 -6.58 8.48
N LEU A 178 -13.65 -5.32 8.52
CA LEU A 178 -14.82 -4.84 9.23
C LEU A 178 -16.02 -4.53 8.31
N GLY A 179 -15.98 -5.02 7.05
CA GLY A 179 -17.09 -4.91 6.12
C GLY A 179 -17.30 -3.50 5.56
N ARG A 180 -18.44 -3.28 4.89
CA ARG A 180 -18.70 -2.09 4.05
C ARG A 180 -19.46 -0.95 4.75
N LYS A 181 -19.77 -1.06 6.01
CA LYS A 181 -20.66 -0.11 6.68
C LYS A 181 -19.90 0.97 7.44
N GLY A 182 -19.82 2.15 6.82
CA GLY A 182 -19.53 3.42 7.48
C GLY A 182 -18.11 3.55 8.09
N PHE A 183 -17.29 4.40 7.51
CA PHE A 183 -15.92 4.65 7.97
C PHE A 183 -15.80 6.00 8.68
N TYR A 184 -16.77 6.32 9.55
CA TYR A 184 -16.77 7.63 10.21
C TYR A 184 -15.81 7.72 11.37
N GLU A 185 -15.60 6.62 12.08
CA GLU A 185 -14.74 6.55 13.24
C GLU A 185 -14.10 5.17 13.34
N VAL A 186 -12.81 5.16 13.64
CA VAL A 186 -12.10 3.99 14.13
C VAL A 186 -11.93 4.12 15.63
N SER A 187 -12.21 3.03 16.38
CA SER A 187 -11.99 3.02 17.81
C SER A 187 -11.51 1.67 18.34
N PHE A 188 -10.84 1.73 19.46
CA PHE A 188 -10.26 0.61 20.18
C PHE A 188 -10.68 0.69 21.66
N GLU A 189 -11.03 -0.44 22.25
CA GLU A 189 -11.36 -0.59 23.67
C GLU A 189 -10.67 -1.86 24.18
N THR A 190 -10.10 -1.84 25.37
CA THR A 190 -9.39 -2.98 25.93
C THR A 190 -9.82 -3.30 27.35
N ASP A 191 -9.74 -4.57 27.73
CA ASP A 191 -9.94 -5.05 29.12
C ASP A 191 -8.63 -5.21 29.90
N GLY A 192 -7.49 -5.18 29.23
CA GLY A 192 -6.15 -5.24 29.80
C GLY A 192 -5.23 -4.17 29.21
N ASP A 193 -3.95 -4.18 29.59
CA ASP A 193 -2.96 -3.24 29.09
C ASP A 193 -2.49 -3.65 27.70
N VAL A 194 -2.66 -2.78 26.69
CA VAL A 194 -2.30 -3.03 25.28
C VAL A 194 -1.54 -1.85 24.72
N TYR A 195 -0.41 -2.11 24.07
CA TYR A 195 0.36 -1.14 23.30
C TYR A 195 -0.09 -1.18 21.85
N LEU A 196 -0.40 -0.03 21.27
CA LEU A 196 -0.88 0.13 19.89
C LEU A 196 0.07 1.01 19.09
N ASP A 197 0.28 0.65 17.81
CA ASP A 197 1.05 1.44 16.86
C ASP A 197 0.61 1.15 15.42
N ASN A 198 1.05 1.97 14.46
CA ASN A 198 0.87 1.78 13.02
C ASN A 198 -0.59 1.55 12.60
N ILE A 199 -1.51 2.38 13.09
CA ILE A 199 -2.95 2.21 12.81
C ILE A 199 -3.29 2.72 11.41
N HIS A 200 -3.76 1.81 10.54
CA HIS A 200 -4.23 2.10 9.19
C HIS A 200 -5.69 1.72 9.05
N VAL A 201 -6.47 2.62 8.44
CA VAL A 201 -7.83 2.34 8.00
C VAL A 201 -7.86 2.45 6.48
N TYR A 202 -8.32 1.42 5.79
CA TYR A 202 -8.31 1.41 4.34
C TYR A 202 -9.39 0.48 3.77
N ASN A 203 -9.75 0.66 2.52
CA ASN A 203 -10.59 -0.27 1.76
C ASN A 203 -9.97 -0.61 0.40
N PHE A 204 -8.74 -0.18 0.17
CA PHE A 204 -8.03 -0.39 -1.06
C PHE A 204 -6.52 -0.37 -0.81
N VAL A 205 -5.83 -1.31 -1.44
CA VAL A 205 -4.37 -1.35 -1.47
C VAL A 205 -3.93 -1.03 -2.89
N GLN A 206 -3.09 -0.02 -3.05
CA GLN A 206 -2.43 0.22 -4.33
C GLN A 206 -1.33 -0.82 -4.50
N ASP A 207 -1.43 -1.59 -5.56
CA ASP A 207 -0.48 -2.65 -5.85
C ASP A 207 0.89 -2.08 -6.18
N GLY A 208 1.89 -2.58 -5.45
CA GLY A 208 3.29 -2.38 -5.75
C GLY A 208 3.79 -3.46 -6.69
N GLN A 209 4.95 -3.19 -7.31
CA GLN A 209 5.55 -4.16 -8.22
C GLN A 209 6.65 -4.99 -7.58
N LEU A 210 7.27 -4.48 -6.51
CA LEU A 210 8.49 -5.05 -5.97
C LEU A 210 8.33 -5.63 -4.57
N ARG A 211 7.47 -5.05 -3.74
CA ARG A 211 7.17 -5.53 -2.38
C ARG A 211 5.68 -5.42 -2.07
N ASP A 212 5.19 -6.36 -1.29
CA ASP A 212 3.84 -6.30 -0.74
C ASP A 212 3.71 -5.27 0.41
N ILE A 213 2.51 -5.16 0.99
CA ILE A 213 2.25 -4.22 2.10
C ILE A 213 3.05 -4.57 3.36
N ASP A 214 3.44 -5.84 3.54
CA ASP A 214 4.26 -6.33 4.64
C ASP A 214 5.76 -6.13 4.41
N GLY A 215 6.14 -5.77 3.18
CA GLY A 215 7.52 -5.56 2.76
C GLY A 215 8.19 -6.82 2.21
N ASN A 216 7.45 -7.93 2.02
CA ASN A 216 7.98 -9.13 1.38
C ASN A 216 8.22 -8.88 -0.12
N GLU A 217 9.25 -9.53 -0.67
CA GLU A 217 9.56 -9.39 -2.09
C GLU A 217 8.51 -10.08 -2.96
N LEU A 218 8.02 -9.36 -3.96
CA LEU A 218 7.17 -9.90 -5.01
C LEU A 218 8.00 -10.49 -6.16
N SER A 219 7.36 -11.24 -7.04
CA SER A 219 8.01 -11.97 -8.14
C SER A 219 8.88 -11.09 -9.06
N CYS A 220 8.53 -9.83 -9.22
CA CYS A 220 9.26 -8.89 -10.08
C CYS A 220 10.57 -8.36 -9.48
N MET A 221 10.84 -8.55 -8.18
CA MET A 221 12.04 -7.98 -7.54
C MET A 221 13.34 -8.49 -8.18
N GLY A 222 13.42 -9.78 -8.47
CA GLY A 222 14.58 -10.36 -9.14
C GLY A 222 14.81 -9.77 -10.55
N ALA A 223 13.74 -9.65 -11.32
CA ALA A 223 13.79 -9.05 -12.66
C ALA A 223 14.21 -7.56 -12.63
N MET A 224 13.74 -6.81 -11.61
CA MET A 224 14.14 -5.42 -11.43
C MET A 224 15.63 -5.29 -11.09
N ARG A 225 16.18 -6.17 -10.26
CA ARG A 225 17.64 -6.21 -10.01
C ARG A 225 18.43 -6.49 -11.28
N THR A 226 17.96 -7.42 -12.12
CA THR A 226 18.56 -7.71 -13.42
C THR A 226 18.48 -6.50 -14.36
N LEU A 227 17.34 -5.83 -14.46
CA LEU A 227 17.20 -4.60 -15.23
C LEU A 227 18.21 -3.54 -14.77
N ASN A 228 18.25 -3.24 -13.48
CA ASN A 228 19.16 -2.23 -12.92
C ASN A 228 20.64 -2.58 -13.21
N ALA A 229 21.03 -3.85 -13.07
CA ALA A 229 22.39 -4.29 -13.37
C ALA A 229 22.73 -4.15 -14.86
N SER A 230 21.78 -4.32 -15.76
CA SER A 230 21.98 -4.19 -17.20
C SER A 230 22.04 -2.73 -17.67
N MET A 231 21.60 -1.76 -16.86
CA MET A 231 21.62 -0.33 -17.19
C MET A 231 22.92 0.38 -16.79
N ASN A 232 23.75 -0.26 -15.97
CA ASN A 232 25.09 0.21 -15.60
C ASN A 232 26.14 -0.26 -16.60
#